data_70304a1b88c4759146cfdfe460984f5d
#
_entry.id   70304a1b88c4759146cfdfe460984f5d
#
_cell.length_a   1.000
_cell.length_b   1.000
_cell.length_c   1.000
_cell.angle_alpha   90.00
_cell.angle_beta   90.00
_cell.angle_gamma   90.00
#
_symmetry.space_group_name_H-M   'P 1'
#
loop_
_entity.id
_entity.type
_entity.pdbx_description
1 polymer ?
#
loop_
_entity_poly.entity_id
_entity_poly.type
_entity_poly.pdbx_seq_one_letter_code
_entity_poly.pdbx_strand_id
1 'polypeptide(L)'
;MDDLPPSLVVDILSRLTDSADVARCRVASKTLNSLTREVRSLNLLCTLSRYLKSRSPETKDHVTPFKAIFNNLVGQAPCLNSISIGVDKSLRNISYDDVDDESDDLYLTDVGFVKEWLPKVCGDLGKLSISDFWIQSCWRKSQILSLISSCCNGLMELEVKNAWLSVDGLNPMTRLTSLTLEFIRLEDEDLNKVNECFPSLQVLNLVGVGGLKDPKIHLLHLKSCLWTVSNAPLSLTIFAPNLVKLRLKCIKPKSLVLDTPLLSDFHLSVEEASDFRVKEFHNLGNLHLESSSLCCLLDMFPSGKSVRKLTVNSLKWTATIKFRLEAVFDVFPNATYLNIGPGAWCEAENCFRKGGLEDRNALKELREIVANLVVYDIEVTLSFIFSILDKCTKLSDMALLFHPKGDYKLARSLIPRCTAYCPRVKWRWGIREGPKDTWVSVGM
;
A
#
# COMPACT_ATOMS: atom_id res chain seq x y z
N MET A 1 -20.73 -28.39 20.60
CA MET A 1 -19.32 -27.96 20.65
C MET A 1 -18.51 -28.78 21.65
N ASP A 2 -19.14 -29.34 22.66
CA ASP A 2 -18.45 -30.14 23.68
C ASP A 2 -17.86 -31.46 23.15
N ASP A 3 -18.24 -31.90 21.96
CA ASP A 3 -17.74 -33.11 21.29
C ASP A 3 -16.51 -32.86 20.41
N LEU A 4 -16.06 -31.60 20.25
CA LEU A 4 -14.88 -31.27 19.47
C LEU A 4 -13.60 -31.39 20.32
N PRO A 5 -12.49 -31.92 19.73
CA PRO A 5 -11.20 -31.89 20.38
C PRO A 5 -10.80 -30.47 20.81
N PRO A 6 -10.24 -30.28 22.03
CA PRO A 6 -9.85 -28.96 22.53
C PRO A 6 -8.98 -28.17 21.56
N SER A 7 -8.03 -28.83 20.88
CA SER A 7 -7.15 -28.20 19.88
C SER A 7 -7.91 -27.59 18.69
N LEU A 8 -8.98 -28.23 18.22
CA LEU A 8 -9.83 -27.70 17.15
C LEU A 8 -10.63 -26.50 17.65
N VAL A 9 -11.13 -26.54 18.88
CA VAL A 9 -11.84 -25.41 19.47
C VAL A 9 -10.92 -24.20 19.61
N VAL A 10 -9.68 -24.38 20.06
CA VAL A 10 -8.67 -23.31 20.14
C VAL A 10 -8.35 -22.75 18.75
N ASP A 11 -8.22 -23.62 17.73
CA ASP A 11 -8.01 -23.17 16.35
C ASP A 11 -9.19 -22.33 15.82
N ILE A 12 -10.42 -22.74 16.10
CA ILE A 12 -11.63 -21.95 15.76
C ILE A 12 -11.64 -20.60 16.46
N LEU A 13 -11.37 -20.58 17.77
CA LEU A 13 -11.33 -19.34 18.56
C LEU A 13 -10.21 -18.40 18.07
N SER A 14 -9.09 -18.94 17.65
CA SER A 14 -7.94 -18.18 17.11
C SER A 14 -8.23 -17.55 15.75
N ARG A 15 -9.21 -18.06 15.00
CA ARG A 15 -9.67 -17.51 13.71
C ARG A 15 -10.73 -16.41 13.87
N LEU A 16 -11.27 -16.21 15.05
CA LEU A 16 -12.16 -15.08 15.30
C LEU A 16 -11.38 -13.77 15.15
N THR A 17 -11.84 -12.93 14.23
CA THR A 17 -11.17 -11.67 13.90
C THR A 17 -11.40 -10.57 14.91
N ASP A 18 -12.41 -10.73 15.79
CA ASP A 18 -12.74 -9.79 16.86
C ASP A 18 -12.71 -10.49 18.23
N SER A 19 -11.85 -10.02 19.11
CA SER A 19 -11.77 -10.55 20.49
C SER A 19 -13.00 -10.28 21.33
N ALA A 20 -13.90 -9.38 20.90
CA ALA A 20 -15.21 -9.24 21.51
C ALA A 20 -16.07 -10.52 21.29
N ASP A 21 -15.92 -11.21 20.16
CA ASP A 21 -16.56 -12.50 19.92
C ASP A 21 -15.96 -13.61 20.77
N VAL A 22 -14.65 -13.57 20.96
CA VAL A 22 -13.95 -14.47 21.91
C VAL A 22 -14.49 -14.26 23.31
N ALA A 23 -14.70 -13.02 23.76
CA ALA A 23 -15.29 -12.71 25.04
C ALA A 23 -16.74 -13.23 25.18
N ARG A 24 -17.55 -13.14 24.11
CA ARG A 24 -18.91 -13.72 24.07
C ARG A 24 -18.89 -15.24 24.19
N CYS A 25 -17.94 -15.91 23.53
CA CYS A 25 -17.75 -17.35 23.66
C CYS A 25 -17.46 -17.78 25.10
N ARG A 26 -16.72 -17.00 25.88
CA ARG A 26 -16.45 -17.28 27.30
C ARG A 26 -17.70 -17.37 28.16
N VAL A 27 -18.67 -16.51 27.86
CA VAL A 27 -19.94 -16.48 28.60
C VAL A 27 -20.85 -17.64 28.20
N ALA A 28 -20.72 -18.13 26.97
CA ALA A 28 -21.58 -19.17 26.41
C ALA A 28 -21.31 -20.59 26.99
N SER A 29 -20.08 -20.91 27.37
CA SER A 29 -19.69 -22.25 27.84
C SER A 29 -18.48 -22.22 28.77
N LYS A 30 -18.48 -23.07 29.80
CA LYS A 30 -17.34 -23.25 30.71
C LYS A 30 -16.11 -23.81 29.95
N THR A 31 -16.34 -24.72 29.02
CA THR A 31 -15.29 -25.28 28.17
C THR A 31 -14.65 -24.20 27.31
N LEU A 32 -15.46 -23.36 26.63
CA LEU A 32 -14.95 -22.23 25.85
C LEU A 32 -14.20 -21.24 26.72
N ASN A 33 -14.69 -20.97 27.93
CA ASN A 33 -13.99 -20.08 28.88
C ASN A 33 -12.61 -20.58 29.26
N SER A 34 -12.43 -21.89 29.48
CA SER A 34 -11.10 -22.47 29.76
C SER A 34 -10.17 -22.38 28.56
N LEU A 35 -10.65 -22.75 27.35
CA LEU A 35 -9.87 -22.80 26.14
C LEU A 35 -9.50 -21.42 25.54
N THR A 36 -10.29 -20.39 25.83
CA THR A 36 -9.93 -19.03 25.40
C THR A 36 -8.65 -18.50 26.06
N ARG A 37 -8.19 -19.08 27.15
CA ARG A 37 -6.89 -18.75 27.77
C ARG A 37 -5.69 -19.21 26.94
N GLU A 38 -5.90 -20.19 26.04
CA GLU A 38 -4.89 -20.74 25.14
C GLU A 38 -4.79 -19.95 23.81
N VAL A 39 -5.70 -18.98 23.58
CA VAL A 39 -5.67 -18.12 22.40
C VAL A 39 -4.44 -17.22 22.46
N ARG A 40 -3.63 -17.27 21.41
CA ARG A 40 -2.36 -16.53 21.29
C ARG A 40 -2.46 -15.21 20.55
N SER A 41 -3.65 -14.86 20.08
CA SER A 41 -3.90 -13.64 19.30
C SER A 41 -5.06 -12.86 19.92
N LEU A 42 -4.84 -11.58 20.16
CA LEU A 42 -5.86 -10.64 20.62
C LEU A 42 -6.04 -9.56 19.57
N ASN A 43 -7.25 -9.39 19.06
CA ASN A 43 -7.60 -8.31 18.12
C ASN A 43 -8.86 -7.60 18.64
N LEU A 44 -8.74 -6.34 19.03
CA LEU A 44 -9.85 -5.55 19.55
C LEU A 44 -9.94 -4.21 18.82
N LEU A 45 -11.08 -3.97 18.16
CA LEU A 45 -11.35 -2.73 17.44
C LEU A 45 -12.52 -1.97 18.09
N CYS A 46 -12.33 -0.67 18.27
CA CYS A 46 -13.43 0.23 18.61
C CYS A 46 -14.21 0.55 17.33
N THR A 47 -15.41 -0.03 17.19
CA THR A 47 -16.30 0.20 16.05
C THR A 47 -17.04 1.52 16.17
N LEU A 48 -17.54 2.06 15.04
CA LEU A 48 -18.37 3.27 15.04
C LEU A 48 -19.60 3.14 15.95
N SER A 49 -20.28 1.99 15.95
CA SER A 49 -21.44 1.75 16.83
C SER A 49 -21.05 1.85 18.31
N ARG A 50 -19.89 1.30 18.69
CA ARG A 50 -19.41 1.40 20.07
C ARG A 50 -19.04 2.83 20.44
N TYR A 51 -18.33 3.53 19.55
CA TYR A 51 -17.95 4.93 19.72
C TYR A 51 -19.18 5.80 19.96
N LEU A 52 -20.21 5.71 19.12
CA LEU A 52 -21.43 6.48 19.25
C LEU A 52 -22.17 6.19 20.59
N LYS A 53 -22.24 4.92 20.99
CA LYS A 53 -22.84 4.55 22.30
C LYS A 53 -22.07 5.14 23.49
N SER A 54 -20.74 5.21 23.43
CA SER A 54 -19.92 5.78 24.49
C SER A 54 -20.02 7.30 24.61
N ARG A 55 -20.58 7.98 23.60
CA ARG A 55 -20.78 9.43 23.55
C ARG A 55 -22.25 9.84 23.75
N SER A 56 -23.20 8.93 23.58
CA SER A 56 -24.61 9.24 23.79
C SER A 56 -24.90 9.52 25.26
N PRO A 57 -25.54 10.64 25.62
CA PRO A 57 -25.93 10.94 27.00
C PRO A 57 -26.74 9.86 27.67
N GLU A 58 -27.55 9.11 26.88
CA GLU A 58 -28.42 8.05 27.39
C GLU A 58 -27.69 6.76 27.74
N THR A 59 -26.53 6.49 27.10
CA THR A 59 -25.87 5.19 27.20
C THR A 59 -24.43 5.25 27.72
N LYS A 60 -23.79 6.42 27.74
CA LYS A 60 -22.37 6.57 28.09
C LYS A 60 -22.02 5.96 29.43
N ASP A 61 -22.85 6.12 30.44
CA ASP A 61 -22.61 5.64 31.79
C ASP A 61 -22.73 4.11 31.94
N HIS A 62 -23.32 3.45 30.93
CA HIS A 62 -23.47 1.99 30.86
C HIS A 62 -22.42 1.33 29.94
N VAL A 63 -21.60 2.11 29.25
CA VAL A 63 -20.56 1.59 28.33
C VAL A 63 -19.24 1.46 29.08
N THR A 64 -18.75 0.24 29.24
CA THR A 64 -17.41 0.02 29.81
C THR A 64 -16.34 0.69 28.96
N PRO A 65 -15.38 1.46 29.51
CA PRO A 65 -14.29 2.07 28.78
C PRO A 65 -13.53 1.06 27.92
N PHE A 66 -13.10 1.49 26.72
CA PHE A 66 -12.43 0.60 25.75
C PHE A 66 -11.10 0.07 26.29
N LYS A 67 -10.30 0.94 26.93
CA LYS A 67 -9.05 0.56 27.60
C LYS A 67 -9.26 -0.46 28.72
N ALA A 68 -10.34 -0.33 29.48
CA ALA A 68 -10.66 -1.29 30.53
C ALA A 68 -11.01 -2.68 30.00
N ILE A 69 -11.77 -2.74 28.89
CA ILE A 69 -12.05 -4.02 28.22
C ILE A 69 -10.76 -4.67 27.76
N PHE A 70 -9.90 -3.90 27.09
CA PHE A 70 -8.63 -4.41 26.60
C PHE A 70 -7.75 -4.97 27.71
N ASN A 71 -7.58 -4.21 28.81
CA ASN A 71 -6.80 -4.65 29.97
C ASN A 71 -7.34 -5.95 30.59
N ASN A 72 -8.67 -6.09 30.67
CA ASN A 72 -9.30 -7.32 31.14
C ASN A 72 -9.02 -8.51 30.20
N LEU A 73 -9.06 -8.31 28.89
CA LEU A 73 -8.77 -9.37 27.93
C LEU A 73 -7.30 -9.82 28.00
N VAL A 74 -6.38 -8.88 28.05
CA VAL A 74 -4.93 -9.16 28.18
C VAL A 74 -4.64 -9.88 29.51
N GLY A 75 -5.24 -9.45 30.63
CA GLY A 75 -5.05 -10.08 31.92
C GLY A 75 -5.52 -11.53 32.01
N GLN A 76 -6.38 -11.96 31.06
CA GLN A 76 -6.92 -13.33 31.02
C GLN A 76 -6.22 -14.24 30.00
N ALA A 77 -5.31 -13.71 29.19
CA ALA A 77 -4.60 -14.45 28.14
C ALA A 77 -3.08 -14.27 28.31
N PRO A 78 -2.43 -15.10 29.15
CA PRO A 78 -1.03 -14.89 29.53
C PRO A 78 0.00 -15.16 28.44
N CYS A 79 -0.35 -15.93 27.40
CA CYS A 79 0.58 -16.39 26.36
C CYS A 79 0.28 -15.74 25.00
N LEU A 80 0.09 -14.42 24.96
CA LEU A 80 -0.21 -13.70 23.72
C LEU A 80 1.05 -13.52 22.87
N ASN A 81 1.02 -14.03 21.64
CA ASN A 81 2.06 -13.85 20.62
C ASN A 81 1.76 -12.66 19.70
N SER A 82 0.47 -12.35 19.49
CA SER A 82 0.03 -11.25 18.62
C SER A 82 -1.03 -10.41 19.30
N ILE A 83 -0.81 -9.10 19.30
CA ILE A 83 -1.79 -8.12 19.81
C ILE A 83 -2.08 -7.08 18.74
N SER A 84 -3.35 -6.86 18.49
CA SER A 84 -3.86 -5.76 17.67
C SER A 84 -4.94 -5.02 18.46
N ILE A 85 -4.72 -3.74 18.74
CA ILE A 85 -5.69 -2.85 19.37
C ILE A 85 -5.86 -1.62 18.49
N GLY A 86 -7.09 -1.17 18.27
CA GLY A 86 -7.27 0.02 17.46
C GLY A 86 -8.68 0.52 17.31
N VAL A 87 -8.77 1.56 16.51
CA VAL A 87 -10.00 2.22 16.12
C VAL A 87 -10.31 1.85 14.67
N ASP A 88 -11.57 1.51 14.40
CA ASP A 88 -12.03 1.12 13.07
C ASP A 88 -11.89 2.26 12.05
N LYS A 89 -11.63 1.89 10.80
CA LYS A 89 -11.47 2.85 9.68
C LYS A 89 -12.70 3.72 9.45
N SER A 90 -13.89 3.26 9.79
CA SER A 90 -15.13 4.02 9.68
C SER A 90 -15.14 5.30 10.52
N LEU A 91 -14.35 5.34 11.61
CA LEU A 91 -14.19 6.52 12.46
C LEU A 91 -13.27 7.60 11.84
N ARG A 92 -12.59 7.33 10.73
CA ARG A 92 -11.77 8.33 10.03
C ARG A 92 -12.58 9.48 9.40
N ASN A 93 -13.85 9.26 9.15
CA ASN A 93 -14.74 10.26 8.54
C ASN A 93 -15.44 11.17 9.56
N ILE A 94 -15.19 10.98 10.84
CA ILE A 94 -15.73 11.85 11.89
C ILE A 94 -15.00 13.18 11.81
N SER A 95 -15.76 14.29 11.66
CA SER A 95 -15.21 15.62 11.65
C SER A 95 -14.60 15.98 13.00
N TYR A 96 -13.55 16.79 12.98
CA TYR A 96 -12.94 17.34 14.18
C TYR A 96 -13.94 18.09 15.06
N ASP A 97 -14.85 18.83 14.43
CA ASP A 97 -15.86 19.64 15.12
C ASP A 97 -16.97 18.80 15.78
N ASP A 98 -17.11 17.53 15.35
CA ASP A 98 -18.07 16.58 15.91
C ASP A 98 -17.52 15.78 17.10
N VAL A 99 -16.25 15.99 17.45
CA VAL A 99 -15.58 15.23 18.48
C VAL A 99 -15.43 16.07 19.73
N ASP A 100 -16.37 15.92 20.64
CA ASP A 100 -16.21 16.31 22.04
C ASP A 100 -15.35 15.24 22.73
N ASP A 101 -14.03 15.31 22.53
CA ASP A 101 -13.10 14.29 23.01
C ASP A 101 -12.26 14.76 24.23
N GLU A 102 -12.95 15.04 25.33
CA GLU A 102 -12.31 15.14 26.63
C GLU A 102 -11.87 13.73 27.14
N SER A 103 -12.34 12.66 26.52
CA SER A 103 -12.09 11.30 26.96
C SER A 103 -10.82 10.73 26.33
N ASP A 104 -9.87 10.35 27.19
CA ASP A 104 -8.63 9.66 26.79
C ASP A 104 -8.81 8.16 26.48
N ASP A 105 -10.04 7.65 26.43
CA ASP A 105 -10.33 6.22 26.28
C ASP A 105 -9.83 5.63 24.94
N LEU A 106 -9.73 6.45 23.90
CA LEU A 106 -9.20 6.04 22.59
C LEU A 106 -7.79 6.55 22.30
N TYR A 107 -7.11 7.19 23.26
CA TYR A 107 -5.69 7.49 23.14
C TYR A 107 -4.88 6.23 23.50
N LEU A 108 -4.71 5.35 22.52
CA LEU A 108 -4.17 4.00 22.69
C LEU A 108 -2.64 3.96 22.74
N THR A 109 -1.98 5.01 22.22
CA THR A 109 -0.52 5.19 22.32
C THR A 109 -0.11 5.95 23.59
N ASP A 110 -1.03 6.14 24.55
CA ASP A 110 -0.69 6.66 25.87
C ASP A 110 0.26 5.72 26.60
N VAL A 111 1.39 6.27 27.02
CA VAL A 111 2.45 5.52 27.72
C VAL A 111 1.96 4.96 29.07
N GLY A 112 1.08 5.68 29.77
CA GLY A 112 0.47 5.22 31.01
C GLY A 112 -0.35 3.95 30.79
N PHE A 113 -1.25 4.00 29.82
CA PHE A 113 -2.08 2.86 29.42
C PHE A 113 -1.24 1.65 29.00
N VAL A 114 -0.24 1.87 28.14
CA VAL A 114 0.57 0.75 27.63
C VAL A 114 1.44 0.12 28.72
N LYS A 115 1.91 0.88 29.71
CA LYS A 115 2.63 0.37 30.87
C LYS A 115 1.80 -0.59 31.75
N GLU A 116 0.47 -0.49 31.71
CA GLU A 116 -0.39 -1.36 32.53
C GLU A 116 -0.43 -2.80 32.03
N TRP A 117 -0.27 -3.02 30.71
CA TRP A 117 -0.46 -4.33 30.11
C TRP A 117 0.78 -4.90 29.40
N LEU A 118 1.58 -4.05 28.72
CA LEU A 118 2.70 -4.52 27.89
C LEU A 118 3.72 -5.37 28.67
N PRO A 119 4.14 -5.00 29.89
CA PRO A 119 5.09 -5.82 30.66
C PRO A 119 4.60 -7.23 30.99
N LYS A 120 3.28 -7.45 30.98
CA LYS A 120 2.67 -8.76 31.29
C LYS A 120 2.76 -9.75 30.17
N VAL A 121 2.93 -9.27 28.92
CA VAL A 121 2.86 -10.07 27.69
C VAL A 121 4.09 -9.95 26.80
N CYS A 122 4.99 -9.02 27.09
CA CYS A 122 6.13 -8.70 26.23
C CYS A 122 7.11 -9.86 25.98
N GLY A 123 7.16 -10.85 26.86
CA GLY A 123 8.07 -12.00 26.76
C GLY A 123 7.82 -12.88 25.53
N ASP A 124 6.56 -13.11 25.21
CA ASP A 124 6.12 -13.99 24.10
C ASP A 124 5.64 -13.20 22.87
N LEU A 125 5.60 -11.86 22.98
CA LEU A 125 5.02 -11.01 21.95
C LEU A 125 5.91 -10.92 20.71
N GLY A 126 5.45 -11.51 19.60
CA GLY A 126 6.11 -11.45 18.28
C GLY A 126 5.53 -10.37 17.36
N LYS A 127 4.25 -10.01 17.55
CA LYS A 127 3.56 -9.02 16.72
C LYS A 127 2.72 -8.06 17.54
N LEU A 128 2.91 -6.76 17.27
CA LEU A 128 2.15 -5.68 17.91
C LEU A 128 1.62 -4.70 16.88
N SER A 129 0.30 -4.45 16.90
CA SER A 129 -0.36 -3.41 16.10
C SER A 129 -1.19 -2.50 16.98
N ILE A 130 -0.93 -1.19 16.90
CA ILE A 130 -1.68 -0.17 17.65
C ILE A 130 -2.16 0.88 16.62
N SER A 131 -3.48 1.02 16.50
CA SER A 131 -4.11 2.04 15.64
C SER A 131 -4.85 3.05 16.52
N ASP A 132 -4.23 4.17 16.77
CA ASP A 132 -4.78 5.23 17.58
C ASP A 132 -5.96 5.94 16.93
N PHE A 133 -6.73 6.69 17.68
CA PHE A 133 -7.73 7.59 17.13
C PHE A 133 -7.02 8.78 16.48
N TRP A 134 -7.31 9.04 15.19
CA TRP A 134 -6.54 9.98 14.35
C TRP A 134 -6.39 11.39 14.94
N ILE A 135 -7.36 11.84 15.73
CA ILE A 135 -7.35 13.14 16.40
C ILE A 135 -6.18 13.26 17.38
N GLN A 136 -5.86 12.17 18.07
CA GLN A 136 -4.79 12.15 19.06
C GLN A 136 -3.41 12.42 18.45
N SER A 137 -3.21 11.98 17.19
CA SER A 137 -1.95 12.21 16.46
C SER A 137 -1.64 13.69 16.18
N CYS A 138 -2.65 14.56 16.23
CA CYS A 138 -2.47 16.00 16.00
C CYS A 138 -1.93 16.75 17.23
N TRP A 139 -2.20 16.24 18.45
CA TRP A 139 -2.03 16.99 19.69
C TRP A 139 -1.01 16.39 20.64
N ARG A 140 -0.81 15.09 20.64
CA ARG A 140 -0.05 14.39 21.69
C ARG A 140 1.12 13.62 21.10
N LYS A 141 2.34 14.02 21.49
CA LYS A 141 3.56 13.27 21.14
C LYS A 141 3.71 12.09 22.10
N SER A 142 3.73 10.87 21.57
CA SER A 142 3.83 9.62 22.33
C SER A 142 5.25 9.07 22.34
N GLN A 143 5.73 8.63 23.50
CA GLN A 143 6.99 7.92 23.71
C GLN A 143 6.82 6.39 23.70
N ILE A 144 5.78 5.88 23.06
CA ILE A 144 5.45 4.45 23.06
C ILE A 144 6.58 3.59 22.47
N LEU A 145 7.31 4.09 21.47
CA LEU A 145 8.43 3.35 20.85
C LEU A 145 9.54 3.05 21.84
N SER A 146 9.88 4.00 22.71
CA SER A 146 10.86 3.79 23.78
C SER A 146 10.41 2.68 24.75
N LEU A 147 9.15 2.69 25.14
CA LEU A 147 8.59 1.66 26.02
C LEU A 147 8.58 0.28 25.35
N ILE A 148 8.12 0.19 24.10
CA ILE A 148 8.11 -1.08 23.34
C ILE A 148 9.53 -1.62 23.19
N SER A 149 10.50 -0.78 22.81
CA SER A 149 11.88 -1.20 22.60
C SER A 149 12.59 -1.61 23.90
N SER A 150 12.15 -1.10 25.06
CA SER A 150 12.71 -1.50 26.35
C SER A 150 12.14 -2.82 26.87
N CYS A 151 10.89 -3.16 26.52
CA CYS A 151 10.18 -4.33 27.07
C CYS A 151 10.18 -5.52 26.10
N CYS A 152 10.03 -5.29 24.79
CA CYS A 152 9.70 -6.33 23.81
C CYS A 152 10.91 -6.76 22.96
N ASN A 153 11.90 -7.39 23.57
CA ASN A 153 13.11 -7.85 22.86
C ASN A 153 12.83 -8.95 21.80
N GLY A 154 11.69 -9.65 21.90
CA GLY A 154 11.25 -10.71 21.00
C GLY A 154 10.45 -10.24 19.81
N LEU A 155 10.07 -8.96 19.74
CA LEU A 155 9.15 -8.44 18.75
C LEU A 155 9.75 -8.49 17.35
N MET A 156 8.99 -9.07 16.39
CA MET A 156 9.38 -9.21 14.98
C MET A 156 8.59 -8.27 14.07
N GLU A 157 7.34 -7.98 14.40
CA GLU A 157 6.48 -7.11 13.62
C GLU A 157 5.88 -6.01 14.51
N LEU A 158 6.07 -4.76 14.11
CA LEU A 158 5.48 -3.58 14.77
C LEU A 158 4.70 -2.76 13.75
N GLU A 159 3.46 -2.46 14.09
CA GLU A 159 2.59 -1.57 13.33
C GLU A 159 2.02 -0.49 14.25
N VAL A 160 2.23 0.78 13.91
CA VAL A 160 1.63 1.92 14.62
C VAL A 160 0.95 2.85 13.63
N LYS A 161 -0.31 3.19 13.92
CA LYS A 161 -1.13 4.05 13.06
C LYS A 161 -1.72 5.22 13.84
N ASN A 162 -1.87 6.34 13.13
CA ASN A 162 -2.52 7.55 13.62
C ASN A 162 -1.90 8.06 14.93
N ALA A 163 -0.59 8.28 14.96
CA ALA A 163 0.10 8.76 16.15
C ALA A 163 1.19 9.78 15.81
N TRP A 164 1.46 10.70 16.74
CA TRP A 164 2.65 11.52 16.72
C TRP A 164 3.70 10.87 17.61
N LEU A 165 4.74 10.29 17.03
CA LEU A 165 5.73 9.49 17.72
C LEU A 165 6.96 10.31 18.13
N SER A 166 7.53 9.96 19.29
CA SER A 166 8.89 10.31 19.71
C SER A 166 9.77 9.07 19.61
N VAL A 167 10.98 9.27 19.17
CA VAL A 167 12.04 8.24 19.18
C VAL A 167 13.06 8.48 20.30
N ASP A 168 12.79 9.42 21.21
CA ASP A 168 13.64 9.67 22.38
C ASP A 168 13.67 8.43 23.27
N GLY A 169 14.88 7.98 23.64
CA GLY A 169 15.07 6.78 24.43
C GLY A 169 14.77 5.46 23.72
N LEU A 170 14.70 5.47 22.39
CA LEU A 170 14.54 4.26 21.58
C LEU A 170 15.77 3.35 21.73
N ASN A 171 15.55 2.08 22.08
CA ASN A 171 16.60 1.07 22.20
C ASN A 171 16.69 0.21 20.91
N PRO A 172 17.86 -0.38 20.61
CA PRO A 172 17.99 -1.27 19.48
C PRO A 172 17.09 -2.51 19.56
N MET A 173 16.32 -2.78 18.49
CA MET A 173 15.45 -3.94 18.35
C MET A 173 15.99 -4.85 17.24
N THR A 174 16.95 -5.69 17.58
CA THR A 174 17.67 -6.54 16.60
C THR A 174 16.83 -7.65 16.00
N ARG A 175 15.69 -7.99 16.60
CA ARG A 175 14.76 -9.01 16.07
C ARG A 175 13.61 -8.44 15.23
N LEU A 176 13.45 -7.10 15.22
CA LEU A 176 12.40 -6.46 14.45
C LEU A 176 12.70 -6.55 12.95
N THR A 177 11.87 -7.27 12.22
CA THR A 177 12.01 -7.49 10.77
C THR A 177 10.99 -6.73 9.94
N SER A 178 9.87 -6.32 10.53
CA SER A 178 8.81 -5.59 9.85
C SER A 178 8.33 -4.39 10.68
N LEU A 179 8.36 -3.21 10.07
CA LEU A 179 7.85 -1.97 10.65
C LEU A 179 6.84 -1.32 9.70
N THR A 180 5.65 -1.03 10.20
CA THR A 180 4.62 -0.28 9.49
C THR A 180 4.23 0.95 10.30
N LEU A 181 4.43 2.13 9.72
CA LEU A 181 4.03 3.42 10.26
C LEU A 181 3.03 4.06 9.29
N GLU A 182 1.77 4.18 9.72
CA GLU A 182 0.68 4.71 8.87
C GLU A 182 0.06 5.94 9.51
N PHE A 183 0.04 7.07 8.79
CA PHE A 183 -0.43 8.38 9.28
C PHE A 183 0.27 8.82 10.57
N ILE A 184 1.59 8.72 10.55
CA ILE A 184 2.47 9.09 11.66
C ILE A 184 3.11 10.45 11.37
N ARG A 185 3.37 11.23 12.42
CA ARG A 185 4.25 12.39 12.34
C ARG A 185 5.63 12.03 12.88
N LEU A 186 6.66 12.23 12.04
CA LEU A 186 8.09 12.07 12.35
C LEU A 186 8.89 13.20 11.73
N GLU A 187 10.04 13.50 12.29
CA GLU A 187 11.06 14.38 11.73
C GLU A 187 12.19 13.56 11.10
N ASP A 188 13.04 14.20 10.29
CA ASP A 188 14.15 13.50 9.59
C ASP A 188 15.12 12.85 10.59
N GLU A 189 15.40 13.51 11.73
CA GLU A 189 16.25 12.97 12.80
C GLU A 189 15.62 11.74 13.46
N ASP A 190 14.29 11.73 13.62
CA ASP A 190 13.58 10.57 14.15
C ASP A 190 13.72 9.37 13.20
N LEU A 191 13.65 9.60 11.88
CA LEU A 191 13.85 8.53 10.89
C LEU A 191 15.29 8.01 10.89
N ASN A 192 16.28 8.86 11.09
CA ASN A 192 17.68 8.45 11.24
C ASN A 192 17.86 7.53 12.45
N LYS A 193 17.26 7.85 13.59
CA LYS A 193 17.26 6.95 14.76
C LYS A 193 16.57 5.62 14.50
N VAL A 194 15.47 5.59 13.74
CA VAL A 194 14.81 4.36 13.31
C VAL A 194 15.77 3.48 12.50
N ASN A 195 16.55 4.08 11.57
CA ASN A 195 17.56 3.35 10.81
C ASN A 195 18.64 2.70 11.71
N GLU A 196 19.08 3.40 12.75
CA GLU A 196 20.11 2.92 13.68
C GLU A 196 19.57 1.84 14.64
N CYS A 197 18.34 2.03 15.15
CA CYS A 197 17.77 1.17 16.18
C CYS A 197 17.14 -0.11 15.62
N PHE A 198 16.83 -0.18 14.32
CA PHE A 198 16.20 -1.35 13.70
C PHE A 198 17.06 -1.98 12.60
N PRO A 199 18.29 -2.47 12.92
CA PRO A 199 19.27 -2.90 11.93
C PRO A 199 18.86 -4.13 11.12
N SER A 200 17.98 -4.99 11.64
CA SER A 200 17.52 -6.23 11.00
C SER A 200 16.26 -6.06 10.14
N LEU A 201 15.82 -4.81 9.92
CA LEU A 201 14.57 -4.54 9.23
C LEU A 201 14.60 -5.03 7.77
N GLN A 202 13.62 -5.84 7.39
CA GLN A 202 13.44 -6.39 6.04
C GLN A 202 12.26 -5.76 5.31
N VAL A 203 11.24 -5.35 6.05
CA VAL A 203 10.03 -4.71 5.51
C VAL A 203 9.82 -3.38 6.21
N LEU A 204 9.75 -2.31 5.43
CA LEU A 204 9.43 -0.96 5.92
C LEU A 204 8.27 -0.38 5.14
N ASN A 205 7.17 -0.08 5.83
CA ASN A 205 6.01 0.58 5.26
C ASN A 205 5.82 1.94 5.94
N LEU A 206 6.01 3.00 5.17
CA LEU A 206 5.77 4.39 5.59
C LEU A 206 4.59 4.94 4.77
N VAL A 207 3.40 4.97 5.35
CA VAL A 207 2.17 5.35 4.64
C VAL A 207 1.61 6.64 5.24
N GLY A 208 1.56 7.71 4.46
CA GLY A 208 1.02 9.00 4.91
C GLY A 208 1.85 9.63 6.05
N VAL A 209 3.14 9.36 6.10
CA VAL A 209 4.03 9.94 7.11
C VAL A 209 4.26 11.41 6.82
N GLY A 210 3.98 12.28 7.81
CA GLY A 210 4.17 13.72 7.75
C GLY A 210 5.37 14.20 8.55
N GLY A 211 5.81 15.45 8.30
CA GLY A 211 6.92 16.11 9.03
C GLY A 211 8.30 15.96 8.39
N LEU A 212 8.48 15.04 7.47
CA LEU A 212 9.75 14.79 6.79
C LEU A 212 10.06 15.88 5.75
N LYS A 213 11.31 16.35 5.72
CA LYS A 213 11.81 17.39 4.79
C LYS A 213 12.92 16.86 3.87
N ASP A 214 13.86 16.10 4.41
CA ASP A 214 14.98 15.50 3.69
C ASP A 214 15.24 14.08 4.23
N PRO A 215 14.27 13.18 4.08
CA PRO A 215 14.33 11.84 4.66
C PRO A 215 15.40 10.98 4.01
N LYS A 216 16.11 10.21 4.87
CA LYS A 216 17.14 9.26 4.46
C LYS A 216 16.83 7.89 5.03
N ILE A 217 16.73 6.88 4.16
CA ILE A 217 16.66 5.47 4.54
C ILE A 217 18.04 4.85 4.33
N HIS A 218 18.59 4.28 5.39
CA HIS A 218 19.86 3.56 5.36
C HIS A 218 19.70 2.22 6.10
N LEU A 219 19.22 1.19 5.39
CA LEU A 219 18.89 -0.11 5.94
C LEU A 219 19.46 -1.23 5.09
N LEU A 220 20.52 -1.88 5.60
CA LEU A 220 21.29 -2.88 4.84
C LEU A 220 20.52 -4.17 4.56
N HIS A 221 19.58 -4.55 5.44
CA HIS A 221 18.80 -5.80 5.31
C HIS A 221 17.43 -5.60 4.67
N LEU A 222 17.06 -4.38 4.29
CA LEU A 222 15.76 -4.05 3.74
C LEU A 222 15.55 -4.74 2.40
N LYS A 223 14.45 -5.50 2.27
CA LYS A 223 14.02 -6.24 1.07
C LYS A 223 12.82 -5.61 0.39
N SER A 224 11.92 -5.03 1.18
CA SER A 224 10.69 -4.41 0.67
C SER A 224 10.45 -3.08 1.35
N CYS A 225 10.19 -2.04 0.56
CA CYS A 225 9.83 -0.72 1.05
C CYS A 225 8.56 -0.21 0.36
N LEU A 226 7.57 0.16 1.16
CA LEU A 226 6.40 0.94 0.72
C LEU A 226 6.50 2.33 1.32
N TRP A 227 6.55 3.33 0.47
CA TRP A 227 6.59 4.73 0.89
C TRP A 227 5.50 5.53 0.20
N THR A 228 4.55 6.01 0.99
CA THR A 228 3.55 6.98 0.56
C THR A 228 3.60 8.18 1.48
N VAL A 229 3.91 9.35 0.96
CA VAL A 229 4.09 10.57 1.75
C VAL A 229 2.94 11.52 1.48
N SER A 230 2.38 12.10 2.54
CA SER A 230 1.30 13.11 2.44
C SER A 230 1.84 14.50 2.07
N ASN A 231 3.07 14.82 2.50
CA ASN A 231 3.76 16.06 2.16
C ASN A 231 4.88 15.76 1.18
N ALA A 232 5.13 16.65 0.23
CA ALA A 232 6.24 16.51 -0.69
C ALA A 232 7.57 16.76 0.06
N PRO A 233 8.41 15.75 0.28
CA PRO A 233 9.75 15.96 0.82
C PRO A 233 10.56 16.77 -0.19
N LEU A 234 11.52 17.58 0.31
CA LEU A 234 12.44 18.34 -0.55
C LEU A 234 13.38 17.40 -1.29
N SER A 235 13.89 16.38 -0.62
CA SER A 235 14.67 15.31 -1.22
C SER A 235 14.42 13.98 -0.52
N LEU A 236 14.69 12.88 -1.21
CA LEU A 236 14.57 11.53 -0.67
C LEU A 236 15.79 10.71 -1.07
N THR A 237 16.48 10.16 -0.09
CA THR A 237 17.62 9.28 -0.31
C THR A 237 17.33 7.89 0.26
N ILE A 238 17.48 6.84 -0.57
CA ILE A 238 17.37 5.45 -0.15
C ILE A 238 18.67 4.73 -0.47
N PHE A 239 19.37 4.31 0.59
CA PHE A 239 20.50 3.41 0.53
C PHE A 239 20.10 2.07 1.13
N ALA A 240 19.78 1.09 0.29
CA ALA A 240 19.32 -0.22 0.69
C ALA A 240 19.81 -1.29 -0.31
N PRO A 241 21.03 -1.82 -0.14
CA PRO A 241 21.68 -2.67 -1.14
C PRO A 241 20.95 -3.99 -1.40
N ASN A 242 20.16 -4.47 -0.44
CA ASN A 242 19.39 -5.71 -0.55
C ASN A 242 17.91 -5.48 -0.93
N LEU A 243 17.52 -4.26 -1.28
CA LEU A 243 16.14 -3.93 -1.62
C LEU A 243 15.76 -4.56 -2.96
N VAL A 244 14.72 -5.39 -2.92
CA VAL A 244 14.18 -6.11 -4.08
C VAL A 244 12.92 -5.43 -4.60
N LYS A 245 12.09 -4.91 -3.68
CA LYS A 245 10.80 -4.31 -4.00
C LYS A 245 10.67 -2.92 -3.41
N LEU A 246 10.41 -1.93 -4.26
CA LEU A 246 10.15 -0.55 -3.86
C LEU A 246 8.83 -0.05 -4.45
N ARG A 247 7.95 0.44 -3.59
CA ARG A 247 6.78 1.22 -3.98
C ARG A 247 6.89 2.61 -3.41
N LEU A 248 7.04 3.59 -4.27
CA LEU A 248 7.19 4.99 -3.91
C LEU A 248 6.06 5.81 -4.49
N LYS A 249 5.29 6.47 -3.61
CA LYS A 249 4.29 7.44 -4.01
C LYS A 249 4.54 8.75 -3.29
N CYS A 250 4.86 9.80 -4.04
CA CYS A 250 5.10 11.14 -3.52
C CYS A 250 4.59 12.20 -4.49
N ILE A 251 4.28 13.39 -3.98
CA ILE A 251 3.71 14.45 -4.81
C ILE A 251 4.79 15.09 -5.68
N LYS A 252 5.77 15.75 -5.10
CA LYS A 252 6.81 16.51 -5.82
C LYS A 252 8.15 16.46 -5.07
N PRO A 253 8.90 15.35 -5.05
CA PRO A 253 10.24 15.39 -4.52
C PRO A 253 11.12 16.26 -5.42
N LYS A 254 11.91 17.18 -4.86
CA LYS A 254 12.88 17.95 -5.62
C LYS A 254 14.03 17.07 -6.12
N SER A 255 14.38 16.06 -5.35
CA SER A 255 15.44 15.12 -5.66
C SER A 255 15.10 13.73 -5.13
N LEU A 256 15.39 12.70 -5.93
CA LEU A 256 15.24 11.30 -5.57
C LEU A 256 16.55 10.57 -5.86
N VAL A 257 17.23 10.11 -4.81
CA VAL A 257 18.48 9.35 -4.91
C VAL A 257 18.25 7.92 -4.47
N LEU A 258 18.40 6.95 -5.37
CA LEU A 258 18.25 5.52 -5.11
C LEU A 258 19.59 4.80 -5.30
N ASP A 259 20.08 4.18 -4.25
CA ASP A 259 21.23 3.26 -4.27
C ASP A 259 20.73 1.86 -3.84
N THR A 260 20.16 1.14 -4.80
CA THR A 260 19.43 -0.12 -4.60
C THR A 260 19.75 -1.11 -5.72
N PRO A 261 20.98 -1.66 -5.77
CA PRO A 261 21.46 -2.45 -6.90
C PRO A 261 20.69 -3.75 -7.17
N LEU A 262 20.02 -4.32 -6.17
CA LEU A 262 19.21 -5.56 -6.32
C LEU A 262 17.74 -5.29 -6.61
N LEU A 263 17.34 -4.04 -6.84
CA LEU A 263 15.95 -3.68 -7.11
C LEU A 263 15.45 -4.36 -8.40
N SER A 264 14.41 -5.19 -8.26
CA SER A 264 13.81 -5.94 -9.36
C SER A 264 12.35 -5.57 -9.64
N ASP A 265 11.64 -5.01 -8.65
CA ASP A 265 10.25 -4.55 -8.76
C ASP A 265 10.16 -3.11 -8.23
N PHE A 266 9.92 -2.16 -9.12
CA PHE A 266 9.83 -0.75 -8.78
C PHE A 266 8.52 -0.13 -9.24
N HIS A 267 7.76 0.38 -8.29
CA HIS A 267 6.57 1.19 -8.53
C HIS A 267 6.85 2.63 -8.12
N LEU A 268 6.85 3.52 -9.07
CA LEU A 268 7.04 4.96 -8.89
C LEU A 268 5.80 5.72 -9.32
N SER A 269 5.14 6.38 -8.37
CA SER A 269 4.01 7.28 -8.62
C SER A 269 4.37 8.68 -8.12
N VAL A 270 4.59 9.62 -9.05
CA VAL A 270 4.96 11.01 -8.74
C VAL A 270 4.10 11.97 -9.57
N GLU A 271 3.62 13.04 -8.98
CA GLU A 271 2.93 14.06 -9.78
C GLU A 271 3.90 14.75 -10.72
N GLU A 272 4.99 15.30 -10.19
CA GLU A 272 6.05 15.95 -10.94
C GLU A 272 7.39 15.62 -10.27
N ALA A 273 8.40 15.23 -11.04
CA ALA A 273 9.76 15.05 -10.59
C ALA A 273 10.66 16.08 -11.27
N SER A 274 11.40 16.87 -10.50
CA SER A 274 12.28 17.91 -11.03
C SER A 274 13.75 17.47 -11.08
N ASP A 275 14.18 16.57 -10.23
CA ASP A 275 15.51 15.97 -10.24
C ASP A 275 15.43 14.51 -9.78
N PHE A 276 15.79 13.60 -10.68
CA PHE A 276 15.72 12.17 -10.44
C PHE A 276 17.10 11.58 -10.73
N ARG A 277 17.79 11.16 -9.68
CA ARG A 277 19.12 10.52 -9.79
C ARG A 277 19.00 9.07 -9.40
N VAL A 278 19.08 8.21 -10.37
CA VAL A 278 19.11 6.77 -10.17
C VAL A 278 20.43 6.25 -10.70
N LYS A 279 21.12 5.46 -9.88
CA LYS A 279 22.18 4.60 -10.41
C LYS A 279 21.56 3.55 -11.32
N GLU A 280 22.30 3.04 -12.29
CA GLU A 280 21.78 2.03 -13.22
C GLU A 280 21.13 0.86 -12.50
N PHE A 281 19.93 0.52 -12.94
CA PHE A 281 19.22 -0.65 -12.47
C PHE A 281 19.62 -1.88 -13.30
N HIS A 282 20.52 -2.70 -12.80
CA HIS A 282 20.97 -3.90 -13.51
C HIS A 282 19.93 -5.04 -13.43
N ASN A 283 19.14 -5.10 -12.38
CA ASN A 283 18.23 -6.22 -12.08
C ASN A 283 16.74 -5.87 -12.21
N LEU A 284 16.40 -4.65 -12.63
CA LEU A 284 15.01 -4.19 -12.68
C LEU A 284 14.24 -4.90 -13.78
N GLY A 285 13.42 -5.88 -13.39
CA GLY A 285 12.56 -6.64 -14.30
C GLY A 285 11.16 -6.04 -14.47
N ASN A 286 10.59 -5.54 -13.38
CA ASN A 286 9.23 -4.99 -13.33
C ASN A 286 9.28 -3.50 -12.98
N LEU A 287 8.72 -2.66 -13.83
CA LEU A 287 8.65 -1.22 -13.59
C LEU A 287 7.23 -0.72 -13.77
N HIS A 288 6.72 0.03 -12.78
CA HIS A 288 5.45 0.72 -12.86
C HIS A 288 5.68 2.22 -12.67
N LEU A 289 5.30 3.01 -13.66
CA LEU A 289 5.45 4.46 -13.70
C LEU A 289 4.09 5.15 -13.75
N GLU A 290 3.85 6.04 -12.81
CA GLU A 290 2.69 6.93 -12.82
C GLU A 290 3.13 8.37 -12.62
N SER A 291 2.74 9.27 -13.51
CA SER A 291 3.05 10.70 -13.41
C SER A 291 2.02 11.56 -14.12
N SER A 292 1.91 12.80 -13.71
CA SER A 292 1.19 13.82 -14.48
C SER A 292 1.96 14.27 -15.74
N SER A 293 3.26 13.96 -15.82
CA SER A 293 4.14 14.22 -16.97
C SER A 293 5.03 13.02 -17.23
N LEU A 294 4.47 12.00 -17.88
CA LEU A 294 5.20 10.76 -18.19
C LEU A 294 6.43 10.99 -19.06
N CYS A 295 6.38 11.91 -20.04
CA CYS A 295 7.53 12.20 -20.89
C CYS A 295 8.72 12.68 -20.06
N CYS A 296 8.52 13.69 -19.19
CA CYS A 296 9.58 14.19 -18.34
C CYS A 296 10.13 13.12 -17.40
N LEU A 297 9.25 12.24 -16.89
CA LEU A 297 9.67 11.13 -16.04
C LEU A 297 10.51 10.11 -16.82
N LEU A 298 10.14 9.78 -18.06
CA LEU A 298 10.89 8.87 -18.93
C LEU A 298 12.27 9.41 -19.25
N ASP A 299 12.39 10.70 -19.55
CA ASP A 299 13.66 11.36 -19.87
C ASP A 299 14.69 11.31 -18.70
N MET A 300 14.18 11.14 -17.47
CA MET A 300 15.03 11.04 -16.27
C MET A 300 15.53 9.62 -16.00
N PHE A 301 14.96 8.61 -16.65
CA PHE A 301 15.40 7.23 -16.46
C PHE A 301 16.66 6.94 -17.28
N PRO A 302 17.68 6.32 -16.66
CA PRO A 302 18.78 5.75 -17.44
C PRO A 302 18.23 4.60 -18.30
N SER A 303 18.93 4.26 -19.38
CA SER A 303 18.52 3.15 -20.25
C SER A 303 18.16 1.88 -19.48
N GLY A 304 16.87 1.52 -19.50
CA GLY A 304 16.30 0.39 -18.74
C GLY A 304 16.33 -0.93 -19.52
N LYS A 305 17.49 -1.38 -19.98
CA LYS A 305 17.64 -2.63 -20.79
C LYS A 305 17.22 -3.89 -20.06
N SER A 306 17.21 -3.90 -18.73
CA SER A 306 16.80 -5.02 -17.88
C SER A 306 15.27 -5.16 -17.77
N VAL A 307 14.52 -4.08 -18.00
CA VAL A 307 13.06 -4.04 -17.82
C VAL A 307 12.38 -4.93 -18.86
N ARG A 308 11.57 -5.86 -18.39
CA ARG A 308 10.76 -6.80 -19.19
C ARG A 308 9.27 -6.52 -19.08
N LYS A 309 8.82 -6.12 -17.88
CA LYS A 309 7.41 -5.80 -17.64
C LYS A 309 7.29 -4.33 -17.27
N LEU A 310 6.53 -3.61 -18.07
CA LEU A 310 6.34 -2.18 -17.90
C LEU A 310 4.85 -1.85 -17.75
N THR A 311 4.53 -1.04 -16.74
CA THR A 311 3.22 -0.42 -16.59
C THR A 311 3.40 1.09 -16.59
N VAL A 312 2.61 1.79 -17.38
CA VAL A 312 2.63 3.26 -17.46
C VAL A 312 1.23 3.83 -17.31
N ASN A 313 1.09 4.89 -16.51
CA ASN A 313 -0.17 5.59 -16.36
C ASN A 313 0.04 7.10 -16.19
N SER A 314 -0.85 7.91 -16.78
CA SER A 314 -0.91 9.35 -16.52
C SER A 314 -1.91 9.65 -15.42
N LEU A 315 -1.49 10.43 -14.43
CA LEU A 315 -2.33 10.82 -13.28
C LEU A 315 -3.32 11.94 -13.64
N LYS A 316 -3.05 12.71 -14.70
CA LYS A 316 -3.91 13.80 -15.18
C LYS A 316 -4.38 13.53 -16.59
N TRP A 317 -5.69 13.56 -16.79
CA TRP A 317 -6.32 13.43 -18.10
C TRP A 317 -6.39 14.80 -18.78
N THR A 318 -5.25 15.34 -19.22
CA THR A 318 -5.23 16.64 -19.89
C THR A 318 -4.83 16.49 -21.35
N ALA A 319 -5.57 17.15 -22.22
CA ALA A 319 -5.33 17.13 -23.67
C ALA A 319 -4.01 17.80 -24.12
N THR A 320 -3.25 18.37 -23.21
CA THR A 320 -2.06 19.20 -23.47
C THR A 320 -0.73 18.45 -23.32
N ILE A 321 -0.71 17.28 -22.71
CA ILE A 321 0.51 16.51 -22.45
C ILE A 321 0.78 15.58 -23.63
N LYS A 322 2.05 15.54 -24.10
CA LYS A 322 2.47 14.86 -25.32
C LYS A 322 3.15 13.52 -25.01
N PHE A 323 2.42 12.57 -24.43
CA PHE A 323 2.95 11.23 -24.23
C PHE A 323 2.86 10.43 -25.56
N ARG A 324 4.02 10.05 -26.07
CA ARG A 324 4.13 9.18 -27.26
C ARG A 324 4.52 7.77 -26.82
N LEU A 325 3.81 6.78 -27.35
CA LEU A 325 4.02 5.38 -26.97
C LEU A 325 5.45 4.91 -27.33
N GLU A 326 5.99 5.40 -28.43
CA GLU A 326 7.33 5.05 -28.91
C GLU A 326 8.44 5.50 -27.95
N ALA A 327 8.28 6.63 -27.28
CA ALA A 327 9.25 7.15 -26.32
C ALA A 327 9.53 6.17 -25.18
N VAL A 328 8.54 5.35 -24.81
CA VAL A 328 8.70 4.30 -23.80
C VAL A 328 9.76 3.29 -24.22
N PHE A 329 9.79 2.90 -25.48
CA PHE A 329 10.70 1.87 -25.98
C PHE A 329 12.09 2.40 -26.32
N ASP A 330 12.23 3.72 -26.48
CA ASP A 330 13.56 4.35 -26.54
C ASP A 330 14.31 4.17 -25.22
N VAL A 331 13.59 4.21 -24.10
CA VAL A 331 14.15 4.01 -22.75
C VAL A 331 14.19 2.52 -22.36
N PHE A 332 13.15 1.74 -22.72
CA PHE A 332 12.98 0.33 -22.31
C PHE A 332 12.89 -0.62 -23.53
N PRO A 333 13.95 -0.77 -24.34
CA PRO A 333 13.91 -1.47 -25.61
C PRO A 333 13.62 -2.97 -25.51
N ASN A 334 13.82 -3.57 -24.36
CA ASN A 334 13.65 -5.00 -24.13
C ASN A 334 12.33 -5.35 -23.41
N ALA A 335 11.39 -4.42 -23.30
CA ALA A 335 10.10 -4.68 -22.70
C ALA A 335 9.28 -5.64 -23.56
N THR A 336 8.83 -6.75 -22.95
CA THR A 336 8.01 -7.78 -23.61
C THR A 336 6.55 -7.73 -23.17
N TYR A 337 6.26 -7.07 -22.08
CA TYR A 337 4.93 -6.83 -21.51
C TYR A 337 4.73 -5.34 -21.29
N LEU A 338 3.61 -4.81 -21.75
CA LEU A 338 3.22 -3.42 -21.54
C LEU A 338 1.79 -3.32 -21.03
N ASN A 339 1.60 -2.69 -19.87
CA ASN A 339 0.29 -2.31 -19.35
C ASN A 339 0.16 -0.79 -19.43
N ILE A 340 -0.84 -0.32 -20.17
CA ILE A 340 -1.10 1.11 -20.38
C ILE A 340 -2.34 1.49 -19.59
N GLY A 341 -2.17 2.36 -18.58
CA GLY A 341 -3.26 2.92 -17.80
C GLY A 341 -4.14 3.87 -18.61
N PRO A 342 -5.36 4.18 -18.14
CA PRO A 342 -6.35 4.92 -18.92
C PRO A 342 -5.89 6.33 -19.31
N GLY A 343 -5.18 7.03 -18.42
CA GLY A 343 -4.63 8.36 -18.72
C GLY A 343 -3.55 8.31 -19.80
N ALA A 344 -2.61 7.37 -19.69
CA ALA A 344 -1.54 7.19 -20.68
C ALA A 344 -2.09 6.76 -22.03
N TRP A 345 -3.12 5.90 -22.06
CA TRP A 345 -3.79 5.52 -23.31
C TRP A 345 -4.41 6.73 -24.01
N CYS A 346 -5.21 7.53 -23.29
CA CYS A 346 -5.83 8.73 -23.88
C CYS A 346 -4.82 9.72 -24.43
N GLU A 347 -3.69 9.92 -23.74
CA GLU A 347 -2.64 10.81 -24.23
C GLU A 347 -1.96 10.26 -25.48
N ALA A 348 -1.61 8.96 -25.51
CA ALA A 348 -1.00 8.30 -26.66
C ALA A 348 -1.93 8.33 -27.89
N GLU A 349 -3.22 8.04 -27.72
CA GLU A 349 -4.24 8.10 -28.76
C GLU A 349 -4.41 9.53 -29.32
N ASN A 350 -4.39 10.55 -28.45
CA ASN A 350 -4.44 11.95 -28.88
C ASN A 350 -3.17 12.36 -29.67
N CYS A 351 -2.01 11.85 -29.29
CA CYS A 351 -0.77 12.07 -30.06
C CYS A 351 -0.83 11.37 -31.41
N PHE A 352 -1.31 10.14 -31.44
CA PHE A 352 -1.53 9.36 -32.68
C PHE A 352 -2.45 10.11 -33.68
N ARG A 353 -3.55 10.68 -33.18
CA ARG A 353 -4.50 11.47 -34.03
C ARG A 353 -3.82 12.64 -34.75
N LYS A 354 -2.75 13.21 -34.16
CA LYS A 354 -2.03 14.38 -34.70
C LYS A 354 -0.89 14.01 -35.63
N GLY A 355 -0.27 12.85 -35.51
CA GLY A 355 0.94 12.54 -36.26
C GLY A 355 1.17 11.07 -36.61
N GLY A 356 0.24 10.17 -36.27
CA GLY A 356 0.44 8.73 -36.42
C GLY A 356 1.47 8.15 -35.43
N LEU A 357 1.74 6.85 -35.56
CA LEU A 357 2.87 6.20 -34.89
C LEU A 357 4.11 6.30 -35.78
N GLU A 358 5.23 6.79 -35.21
CA GLU A 358 6.50 6.84 -35.92
C GLU A 358 7.02 5.43 -36.24
N ASP A 359 7.74 5.32 -37.37
CA ASP A 359 8.25 4.04 -37.86
C ASP A 359 9.57 3.68 -37.18
N ARG A 360 9.48 3.32 -35.87
CA ARG A 360 10.63 2.88 -35.07
C ARG A 360 10.56 1.38 -34.86
N ASN A 361 11.71 0.72 -34.93
CA ASN A 361 11.86 -0.72 -34.68
C ASN A 361 11.61 -1.12 -33.22
N ALA A 362 11.26 -0.17 -32.38
CA ALA A 362 11.21 -0.30 -30.92
C ALA A 362 10.11 -1.24 -30.41
N LEU A 363 9.00 -1.40 -31.13
CA LEU A 363 7.86 -2.23 -30.70
C LEU A 363 8.02 -3.74 -31.02
N LYS A 364 9.12 -4.14 -31.66
CA LYS A 364 9.28 -5.51 -32.17
C LYS A 364 9.38 -6.60 -31.11
N GLU A 365 9.84 -6.29 -29.91
CA GLU A 365 10.03 -7.28 -28.82
C GLU A 365 8.77 -7.48 -27.97
N LEU A 366 7.74 -6.66 -28.16
CA LEU A 366 6.52 -6.69 -27.38
C LEU A 366 5.69 -7.94 -27.71
N ARG A 367 5.32 -8.68 -26.68
CA ARG A 367 4.55 -9.93 -26.79
C ARG A 367 3.16 -9.84 -26.19
N GLU A 368 2.99 -9.01 -25.16
CA GLU A 368 1.73 -8.84 -24.45
C GLU A 368 1.44 -7.38 -24.18
N ILE A 369 0.22 -6.95 -24.48
CA ILE A 369 -0.31 -5.62 -24.16
C ILE A 369 -1.57 -5.75 -23.32
N VAL A 370 -1.64 -4.97 -22.24
CA VAL A 370 -2.86 -4.71 -21.46
C VAL A 370 -3.17 -3.22 -21.61
N ALA A 371 -4.28 -2.88 -22.24
CA ALA A 371 -4.67 -1.50 -22.46
C ALA A 371 -5.97 -1.19 -21.69
N ASN A 372 -5.93 -0.14 -20.86
CA ASN A 372 -7.11 0.35 -20.15
C ASN A 372 -7.73 1.49 -20.96
N LEU A 373 -8.84 1.21 -21.63
CA LEU A 373 -9.46 2.09 -22.61
C LEU A 373 -10.53 2.99 -22.00
N VAL A 374 -10.51 4.25 -22.40
CA VAL A 374 -11.67 5.15 -22.31
C VAL A 374 -12.02 5.53 -23.74
N VAL A 375 -13.03 4.88 -24.29
CA VAL A 375 -13.40 5.05 -25.71
C VAL A 375 -14.27 6.28 -25.85
N TYR A 376 -13.76 7.31 -26.53
CA TYR A 376 -14.52 8.51 -26.92
C TYR A 376 -14.89 8.48 -28.41
N ASP A 377 -13.97 7.98 -29.25
CA ASP A 377 -14.13 7.89 -30.70
C ASP A 377 -13.62 6.51 -31.16
N ILE A 378 -14.56 5.69 -31.62
CA ILE A 378 -14.28 4.29 -31.96
C ILE A 378 -13.32 4.13 -33.14
N GLU A 379 -13.43 5.00 -34.15
CA GLU A 379 -12.60 4.91 -35.37
C GLU A 379 -11.15 5.30 -35.07
N VAL A 380 -10.96 6.30 -34.21
CA VAL A 380 -9.62 6.68 -33.75
C VAL A 380 -9.00 5.58 -32.91
N THR A 381 -9.76 5.04 -31.95
CA THR A 381 -9.30 3.94 -31.09
C THR A 381 -8.92 2.71 -31.90
N LEU A 382 -9.75 2.32 -32.89
CA LEU A 382 -9.43 1.20 -33.80
C LEU A 382 -8.20 1.46 -34.63
N SER A 383 -8.10 2.65 -35.26
CA SER A 383 -6.94 3.03 -36.06
C SER A 383 -5.65 2.99 -35.24
N PHE A 384 -5.70 3.42 -33.98
CA PHE A 384 -4.57 3.36 -33.07
C PHE A 384 -4.19 1.93 -32.72
N ILE A 385 -5.19 1.08 -32.36
CA ILE A 385 -4.97 -0.34 -32.10
C ILE A 385 -4.35 -1.04 -33.32
N PHE A 386 -4.89 -0.83 -34.52
CA PHE A 386 -4.39 -1.44 -35.75
C PHE A 386 -2.95 -1.00 -36.06
N SER A 387 -2.65 0.28 -35.86
CA SER A 387 -1.28 0.78 -36.04
C SER A 387 -0.29 0.15 -35.05
N ILE A 388 -0.71 -0.13 -33.77
CA ILE A 388 0.10 -0.88 -32.82
C ILE A 388 0.32 -2.31 -33.31
N LEU A 389 -0.75 -3.00 -33.75
CA LEU A 389 -0.68 -4.39 -34.25
C LEU A 389 0.23 -4.57 -35.45
N ASP A 390 0.22 -3.61 -36.35
CA ASP A 390 1.07 -3.63 -37.57
C ASP A 390 2.57 -3.52 -37.22
N LYS A 391 2.89 -2.76 -36.17
CA LYS A 391 4.27 -2.55 -35.69
C LYS A 391 4.77 -3.62 -34.75
N CYS A 392 3.87 -4.30 -34.02
CA CYS A 392 4.18 -5.35 -33.04
C CYS A 392 4.16 -6.74 -33.68
N THR A 393 5.20 -7.12 -34.40
CA THR A 393 5.23 -8.40 -35.15
C THR A 393 5.23 -9.63 -34.25
N LYS A 394 5.74 -9.53 -33.00
CA LYS A 394 5.82 -10.63 -32.01
C LYS A 394 4.64 -10.64 -31.03
N LEU A 395 3.67 -9.76 -31.19
CA LEU A 395 2.53 -9.68 -30.27
C LEU A 395 1.67 -10.95 -30.36
N SER A 396 1.53 -11.65 -29.24
CA SER A 396 0.74 -12.87 -29.08
C SER A 396 -0.54 -12.66 -28.29
N ASP A 397 -0.54 -11.70 -27.38
CA ASP A 397 -1.64 -11.47 -26.43
C ASP A 397 -1.98 -9.97 -26.35
N MET A 398 -3.28 -9.66 -26.42
CA MET A 398 -3.76 -8.30 -26.20
C MET A 398 -5.02 -8.30 -25.34
N ALA A 399 -4.95 -7.61 -24.22
CA ALA A 399 -6.06 -7.43 -23.31
C ALA A 399 -6.58 -5.99 -23.37
N LEU A 400 -7.87 -5.82 -23.61
CA LEU A 400 -8.52 -4.51 -23.62
C LEU A 400 -9.51 -4.43 -22.45
N LEU A 401 -9.20 -3.57 -21.46
CA LEU A 401 -10.01 -3.32 -20.28
C LEU A 401 -10.76 -2.00 -20.47
N PHE A 402 -12.07 -2.04 -20.44
CA PHE A 402 -12.90 -0.86 -20.61
C PHE A 402 -13.15 -0.16 -19.27
N HIS A 403 -12.98 1.16 -19.26
CA HIS A 403 -13.26 1.94 -18.07
C HIS A 403 -14.79 2.08 -17.86
N PRO A 404 -15.33 1.95 -16.65
CA PRO A 404 -16.77 2.02 -16.40
C PRO A 404 -17.45 3.33 -16.83
N LYS A 405 -16.68 4.41 -16.95
CA LYS A 405 -17.17 5.71 -17.45
C LYS A 405 -17.29 5.78 -18.98
N GLY A 406 -16.80 4.77 -19.71
CA GLY A 406 -16.91 4.68 -21.16
C GLY A 406 -18.25 4.10 -21.62
N ASP A 407 -18.61 4.33 -22.89
CA ASP A 407 -19.80 3.72 -23.48
C ASP A 407 -19.54 2.24 -23.78
N TYR A 408 -20.15 1.36 -22.99
CA TYR A 408 -20.04 -0.09 -23.15
C TYR A 408 -20.57 -0.60 -24.50
N LYS A 409 -21.54 0.08 -25.12
CA LYS A 409 -22.05 -0.29 -26.44
C LYS A 409 -20.97 -0.06 -27.51
N LEU A 410 -20.22 1.03 -27.42
CA LEU A 410 -19.06 1.29 -28.28
C LEU A 410 -17.99 0.22 -28.10
N ALA A 411 -17.71 -0.16 -26.86
CA ALA A 411 -16.75 -1.22 -26.53
C ALA A 411 -17.09 -2.56 -27.23
N ARG A 412 -18.35 -2.98 -27.24
CA ARG A 412 -18.79 -4.21 -27.91
C ARG A 412 -18.53 -4.21 -29.41
N SER A 413 -18.58 -3.08 -30.07
CA SER A 413 -18.35 -2.99 -31.52
C SER A 413 -16.85 -3.06 -31.89
N LEU A 414 -15.93 -2.77 -30.95
CA LEU A 414 -14.48 -2.93 -31.15
C LEU A 414 -14.07 -4.39 -31.29
N ILE A 415 -14.69 -5.28 -30.49
CA ILE A 415 -14.27 -6.68 -30.35
C ILE A 415 -14.22 -7.42 -31.70
N PRO A 416 -15.33 -7.50 -32.49
CA PRO A 416 -15.32 -8.24 -33.73
C PRO A 416 -14.34 -7.65 -34.76
N ARG A 417 -14.20 -6.32 -34.81
CA ARG A 417 -13.31 -5.62 -35.73
C ARG A 417 -11.83 -5.92 -35.45
N CYS A 418 -11.43 -5.88 -34.16
CA CYS A 418 -10.07 -6.22 -33.75
C CYS A 418 -9.74 -7.69 -33.98
N THR A 419 -10.66 -8.60 -33.67
CA THR A 419 -10.48 -10.04 -33.88
C THR A 419 -10.36 -10.37 -35.37
N ALA A 420 -11.17 -9.75 -36.20
CA ALA A 420 -11.10 -9.94 -37.68
C ALA A 420 -9.81 -9.38 -38.25
N TYR A 421 -9.31 -8.24 -37.76
CA TYR A 421 -8.10 -7.62 -38.27
C TYR A 421 -6.84 -8.45 -37.94
N CYS A 422 -6.74 -8.98 -36.73
CA CYS A 422 -5.57 -9.74 -36.28
C CYS A 422 -5.94 -11.03 -35.56
N PRO A 423 -6.32 -12.12 -36.28
CA PRO A 423 -6.76 -13.38 -35.69
C PRO A 423 -5.62 -14.17 -35.01
N ARG A 424 -4.36 -13.85 -35.28
CA ARG A 424 -3.19 -14.48 -34.64
C ARG A 424 -3.01 -14.09 -33.19
N VAL A 425 -3.58 -12.95 -32.76
CA VAL A 425 -3.46 -12.44 -31.40
C VAL A 425 -4.55 -13.05 -30.53
N LYS A 426 -4.18 -13.51 -29.33
CA LYS A 426 -5.11 -13.95 -28.32
C LYS A 426 -5.73 -12.72 -27.65
N TRP A 427 -6.99 -12.47 -27.94
CA TRP A 427 -7.73 -11.34 -27.40
C TRP A 427 -8.35 -11.67 -26.05
N ARG A 428 -8.25 -10.71 -25.10
CA ARG A 428 -8.92 -10.75 -23.80
C ARG A 428 -9.66 -9.43 -23.59
N TRP A 429 -10.86 -9.51 -23.05
CA TRP A 429 -11.76 -8.37 -22.88
C TRP A 429 -12.27 -8.34 -21.46
N GLY A 430 -12.40 -7.13 -20.87
CA GLY A 430 -12.92 -6.98 -19.52
C GLY A 430 -13.39 -5.56 -19.23
N ILE A 431 -14.10 -5.42 -18.11
CA ILE A 431 -14.45 -4.12 -17.52
C ILE A 431 -13.57 -3.95 -16.30
N ARG A 432 -12.97 -2.79 -16.12
CA ARG A 432 -12.21 -2.47 -14.93
C ARG A 432 -13.16 -2.06 -13.82
N GLU A 433 -13.46 -2.95 -12.88
CA GLU A 433 -14.19 -2.65 -11.65
C GLU A 433 -13.22 -2.44 -10.48
N GLY A 434 -12.83 -1.16 -10.25
CA GLY A 434 -11.98 -0.80 -9.12
C GLY A 434 -10.51 -1.27 -9.23
N PRO A 435 -9.80 -1.42 -8.10
CA PRO A 435 -8.37 -1.75 -8.09
C PRO A 435 -8.05 -3.22 -8.43
N LYS A 436 -9.06 -4.08 -8.57
CA LYS A 436 -8.90 -5.48 -9.03
C LYS A 436 -9.40 -5.59 -10.46
N ASP A 437 -8.52 -6.07 -11.34
CA ASP A 437 -8.88 -6.39 -12.72
C ASP A 437 -9.81 -7.62 -12.71
N THR A 438 -11.10 -7.39 -12.87
CA THR A 438 -12.06 -8.49 -13.05
C THR A 438 -12.15 -8.80 -14.54
N TRP A 439 -11.65 -9.97 -14.91
CA TRP A 439 -11.81 -10.52 -16.26
C TRP A 439 -13.22 -11.10 -16.39
N VAL A 440 -14.07 -10.44 -17.14
CA VAL A 440 -15.30 -11.06 -17.62
C VAL A 440 -14.98 -11.69 -18.96
N SER A 441 -14.77 -13.01 -18.99
CA SER A 441 -14.76 -13.75 -20.25
C SER A 441 -16.14 -13.61 -20.87
N VAL A 442 -16.27 -12.79 -21.90
CA VAL A 442 -17.47 -12.81 -22.73
C VAL A 442 -17.34 -14.10 -23.54
N GLY A 443 -18.07 -15.14 -23.10
CA GLY A 443 -18.24 -16.35 -23.87
C GLY A 443 -18.75 -15.97 -25.29
N MET A 444 -18.12 -16.53 -26.30
CA MET A 444 -18.66 -16.54 -27.67
C MET A 444 -19.97 -17.33 -27.69
#